data_56211561bf725affe25df5713d0539af
#
_entry.id   56211561bf725affe25df5713d0539af
#
_cell.length_a   1.000
_cell.length_b   1.000
_cell.length_c   1.000
_cell.angle_alpha   90.00
_cell.angle_beta   90.00
_cell.angle_gamma   90.00
#
_symmetry.space_group_name_H-M   'P 1'
#
loop_
_entity.id
_entity.type
_entity.pdbx_description
1 polymer ?
#
loop_
_entity_poly.entity_id
_entity_poly.type
_entity_poly.pdbx_seq_one_letter_code
_entity_poly.pdbx_strand_id
1 'polypeptide(L)'
;MYSSTLGRPLRALLAAALLALAAGCTGPSDPGARQPGTAAAAGPRDLVPGTAAPALAALYLQPLDWKDCPDRPERPAGEPVAQCAGLKVPLDYADPGGETIDVAVARIRATEADRRIGALVLNPGGPGNSGADRVVWGWEDYRGPLSDHFDLVGFDPRGAGRTTPVHCLDDRTRDEWTGTDDPGYDHGRILADACEARHATLLPHLSTRDTARDLDVLRGALGERRLDFLGSSYGTYLGALYAEEFPARTGRLVLDGAFERSLDPVRLNVEAAAATETALRDFAADCADRDDCPLGHDPAAAPQRLADFLDGLREHPLLAADGRRLTATLAWTGTLDALYAGHRSWGRVRQALDPAITRGDAAGLLDLADSGNGRGEEGGYTTAADAFAAISCADALMAPGDGDLRTARAELAARAPLMSRHDTSAALFAPDCRSWPYRTAERPARIRAEGSAPILVIGSTADPVTPYAWAQRMTSGLAHAVLLTRDGDGHTGYDKSGCVREAVAAFLVDGTMPAAGTHCPSD
;
A
#
# COMPACT_ATOMS: atom_id res chain seq x y z
N MET A 1 41.97 46.37 -4.78
CA MET A 1 42.77 47.18 -5.74
C MET A 1 42.20 46.91 -7.13
N TYR A 2 41.80 48.02 -7.81
CA TYR A 2 41.38 48.18 -9.21
C TYR A 2 40.10 47.44 -9.62
N SER A 3 38.95 48.01 -9.76
CA SER A 3 38.41 49.26 -10.33
C SER A 3 38.39 49.29 -11.86
N SER A 4 37.16 49.54 -12.31
CA SER A 4 36.69 50.38 -13.42
C SER A 4 36.22 49.60 -14.64
N THR A 5 35.14 49.86 -15.26
CA THR A 5 34.10 50.90 -15.46
C THR A 5 33.60 50.83 -16.90
N LEU A 6 32.26 50.99 -17.07
CA LEU A 6 31.59 51.71 -18.15
C LEU A 6 31.35 51.09 -19.54
N GLY A 7 30.11 51.11 -19.95
CA GLY A 7 29.72 51.26 -21.33
C GLY A 7 28.28 50.87 -21.75
N ARG A 8 27.25 51.69 -21.43
CA ARG A 8 26.04 51.80 -22.28
C ARG A 8 26.26 52.89 -23.34
N PRO A 9 25.63 52.83 -24.54
CA PRO A 9 24.34 53.52 -24.71
C PRO A 9 23.35 52.95 -25.73
N LEU A 10 22.10 53.26 -25.52
CA LEU A 10 21.08 54.02 -26.27
C LEU A 10 20.45 53.49 -27.60
N ARG A 11 19.12 53.28 -27.49
CA ARG A 11 17.99 53.63 -28.36
C ARG A 11 17.94 53.24 -29.85
N ALA A 12 16.83 52.60 -30.25
CA ALA A 12 15.87 53.19 -31.17
C ALA A 12 14.59 52.35 -31.31
N LEU A 13 13.46 53.03 -31.25
CA LEU A 13 12.08 52.60 -31.54
C LEU A 13 11.88 52.27 -33.02
N LEU A 14 11.08 51.23 -33.31
CA LEU A 14 10.27 51.21 -34.54
C LEU A 14 9.02 50.33 -34.29
N ALA A 15 7.86 50.98 -34.32
CA ALA A 15 6.55 50.36 -34.32
C ALA A 15 6.23 49.90 -35.75
N ALA A 16 5.79 48.64 -35.92
CA ALA A 16 5.10 48.22 -37.14
C ALA A 16 3.92 47.31 -36.73
N ALA A 17 2.71 47.80 -36.96
CA ALA A 17 1.48 47.04 -36.82
C ALA A 17 1.36 46.06 -37.98
N LEU A 18 1.13 44.78 -37.69
CA LEU A 18 0.66 43.80 -38.66
C LEU A 18 -0.52 43.04 -38.05
N LEU A 19 -1.70 43.27 -38.59
CA LEU A 19 -2.87 42.42 -38.44
C LEU A 19 -2.53 41.05 -39.04
N ALA A 20 -2.62 39.99 -38.25
CA ALA A 20 -2.65 38.61 -38.73
C ALA A 20 -3.96 37.95 -38.28
N LEU A 21 -4.70 37.47 -39.28
CA LEU A 21 -5.94 36.69 -39.12
C LEU A 21 -5.71 35.47 -38.24
N ALA A 22 -6.54 35.34 -37.19
CA ALA A 22 -6.65 34.13 -36.42
C ALA A 22 -7.46 33.09 -37.20
N ALA A 23 -6.79 32.12 -37.81
CA ALA A 23 -7.41 30.89 -38.27
C ALA A 23 -7.44 29.94 -37.04
N GLY A 24 -8.64 29.72 -36.50
CA GLY A 24 -8.86 28.81 -35.38
C GLY A 24 -8.63 27.35 -35.81
N CYS A 25 -7.60 26.71 -35.30
CA CYS A 25 -7.50 25.27 -35.27
C CYS A 25 -8.23 24.78 -34.01
N THR A 26 -9.48 24.31 -34.18
CA THR A 26 -10.17 23.52 -33.18
C THR A 26 -9.57 22.11 -33.19
N GLY A 27 -8.59 21.85 -32.33
CA GLY A 27 -8.18 20.51 -32.00
C GLY A 27 -9.25 19.81 -31.16
N PRO A 28 -9.36 18.48 -31.17
CA PRO A 28 -10.31 17.77 -30.34
C PRO A 28 -9.97 18.03 -28.87
N SER A 29 -10.92 18.62 -28.13
CA SER A 29 -10.81 18.80 -26.68
C SER A 29 -10.78 17.44 -26.00
N ASP A 30 -9.69 17.15 -25.29
CA ASP A 30 -9.54 16.01 -24.41
C ASP A 30 -10.62 16.08 -23.31
N PRO A 31 -11.55 15.10 -23.21
CA PRO A 31 -12.62 15.15 -22.22
C PRO A 31 -12.15 14.93 -20.78
N GLY A 32 -10.85 14.76 -20.53
CA GLY A 32 -10.26 14.51 -19.21
C GLY A 32 -9.55 15.70 -18.56
N ALA A 33 -9.23 16.77 -19.28
CA ALA A 33 -8.50 17.90 -18.72
C ALA A 33 -9.43 18.78 -17.84
N ARG A 34 -9.23 18.77 -16.54
CA ARG A 34 -9.84 19.76 -15.63
C ARG A 34 -9.14 21.10 -15.87
N GLN A 35 -9.90 22.12 -16.28
CA GLN A 35 -9.38 23.49 -16.28
C GLN A 35 -9.20 23.97 -14.84
N PRO A 36 -8.12 24.71 -14.50
CA PRO A 36 -8.00 25.36 -13.21
C PRO A 36 -9.05 26.49 -13.10
N GLY A 37 -10.13 26.19 -12.45
CA GLY A 37 -11.22 27.12 -12.16
C GLY A 37 -12.18 26.45 -11.21
N THR A 38 -12.69 27.20 -10.23
CA THR A 38 -13.61 26.74 -9.20
C THR A 38 -14.61 25.72 -9.74
N ALA A 39 -14.43 24.44 -9.44
CA ALA A 39 -15.37 23.40 -9.83
C ALA A 39 -16.73 23.74 -9.23
N ALA A 40 -17.74 23.87 -10.07
CA ALA A 40 -19.12 23.98 -9.58
C ALA A 40 -19.43 22.75 -8.74
N ALA A 41 -20.07 22.94 -7.59
CA ALA A 41 -20.45 21.83 -6.70
C ALA A 41 -21.23 20.78 -7.50
N ALA A 42 -20.84 19.49 -7.37
CA ALA A 42 -21.48 18.38 -8.06
C ALA A 42 -22.94 18.25 -7.60
N GLY A 43 -23.85 18.08 -8.54
CA GLY A 43 -25.24 17.83 -8.19
C GLY A 43 -25.51 16.36 -7.85
N PRO A 44 -26.64 16.03 -7.20
CA PRO A 44 -26.97 14.65 -6.81
C PRO A 44 -26.86 13.61 -7.95
N ARG A 45 -27.14 14.01 -9.18
CA ARG A 45 -27.02 13.12 -10.37
C ARG A 45 -25.56 12.76 -10.70
N ASP A 46 -24.62 13.60 -10.30
CA ASP A 46 -23.19 13.36 -10.51
C ASP A 46 -22.59 12.51 -9.40
N LEU A 47 -23.15 12.57 -8.20
CA LEU A 47 -22.67 11.90 -7.00
C LEU A 47 -23.22 10.47 -6.85
N VAL A 48 -24.50 10.26 -7.18
CA VAL A 48 -25.22 9.01 -6.94
C VAL A 48 -25.30 8.18 -8.23
N PRO A 49 -25.07 6.83 -8.20
CA PRO A 49 -25.39 5.96 -9.32
C PRO A 49 -26.88 6.06 -9.70
N GLY A 50 -27.18 6.25 -10.99
CA GLY A 50 -28.56 6.33 -11.46
C GLY A 50 -29.42 5.09 -11.17
N THR A 51 -28.76 3.95 -10.91
CA THR A 51 -29.38 2.65 -10.56
C THR A 51 -29.39 2.37 -9.06
N ALA A 52 -28.87 3.29 -8.21
CA ALA A 52 -28.81 3.08 -6.79
C ALA A 52 -30.21 3.02 -6.16
N ALA A 53 -30.44 2.04 -5.28
CA ALA A 53 -31.63 2.00 -4.44
C ALA A 53 -31.71 3.27 -3.58
N PRO A 54 -32.94 3.75 -3.20
CA PRO A 54 -33.09 5.00 -2.43
C PRO A 54 -32.27 5.02 -1.12
N ALA A 55 -32.19 3.90 -0.40
CA ALA A 55 -31.40 3.79 0.83
C ALA A 55 -29.90 4.01 0.54
N LEU A 56 -29.36 3.40 -0.50
CA LEU A 56 -27.98 3.59 -0.93
C LEU A 56 -27.74 5.03 -1.41
N ALA A 57 -28.68 5.59 -2.16
CA ALA A 57 -28.57 6.98 -2.64
C ALA A 57 -28.45 7.99 -1.48
N ALA A 58 -29.13 7.74 -0.35
CA ALA A 58 -29.02 8.59 0.85
C ALA A 58 -27.60 8.55 1.44
N LEU A 59 -26.94 7.39 1.40
CA LEU A 59 -25.56 7.24 1.91
C LEU A 59 -24.54 7.99 1.05
N TYR A 60 -24.72 8.09 -0.25
CA TYR A 60 -23.89 8.92 -1.12
C TYR A 60 -23.97 10.43 -0.83
N LEU A 61 -25.11 10.87 -0.30
CA LEU A 61 -25.40 12.28 -0.06
C LEU A 61 -25.30 12.65 1.43
N GLN A 62 -24.85 11.74 2.29
CA GLN A 62 -24.72 11.98 3.71
C GLN A 62 -23.66 13.07 3.98
N PRO A 63 -23.90 13.96 4.94
CA PRO A 63 -22.89 14.91 5.39
C PRO A 63 -21.85 14.18 6.25
N LEU A 64 -20.57 14.53 6.08
CA LEU A 64 -19.49 14.09 6.96
C LEU A 64 -19.31 15.11 8.09
N ASP A 65 -19.53 14.69 9.33
CA ASP A 65 -19.37 15.54 10.54
C ASP A 65 -17.89 15.57 10.96
N TRP A 66 -17.14 16.47 10.34
CA TRP A 66 -15.72 16.62 10.54
C TRP A 66 -15.40 17.28 11.89
N LYS A 67 -14.58 16.60 12.70
CA LYS A 67 -14.03 17.08 13.98
C LYS A 67 -12.52 16.91 13.97
N ASP A 68 -11.82 17.63 14.82
CA ASP A 68 -10.39 17.39 15.01
C ASP A 68 -10.15 15.95 15.47
N CYS A 69 -9.15 15.28 14.90
CA CYS A 69 -8.88 13.88 15.23
C CYS A 69 -8.41 13.75 16.68
N PRO A 70 -9.04 12.88 17.50
CA PRO A 70 -8.75 12.77 18.93
C PRO A 70 -7.34 12.24 19.21
N ASP A 71 -6.79 11.42 18.32
CA ASP A 71 -5.51 10.73 18.51
C ASP A 71 -4.30 11.65 18.28
N ARG A 72 -4.52 12.91 17.87
CA ARG A 72 -3.45 13.89 17.64
C ARG A 72 -3.72 15.19 18.41
N PRO A 73 -3.78 15.14 19.75
CA PRO A 73 -4.10 16.31 20.57
C PRO A 73 -2.98 17.37 20.55
N GLU A 74 -1.72 16.94 20.38
CA GLU A 74 -0.56 17.83 20.29
C GLU A 74 0.02 17.77 18.88
N ARG A 75 0.15 18.93 18.26
CA ARG A 75 0.79 19.08 16.95
C ARG A 75 1.81 20.21 17.00
N PRO A 76 2.93 20.08 16.28
CA PRO A 76 3.87 21.18 16.10
C PRO A 76 3.18 22.43 15.51
N ALA A 77 3.65 23.60 15.92
CA ALA A 77 3.10 24.86 15.40
C ALA A 77 3.31 24.95 13.88
N GLY A 78 2.26 25.28 13.15
CA GLY A 78 2.29 25.41 11.69
C GLY A 78 1.93 24.15 10.91
N GLU A 79 1.72 23.01 11.57
CA GLU A 79 1.18 21.83 10.90
C GLU A 79 -0.33 21.94 10.66
N PRO A 80 -0.83 21.35 9.55
CA PRO A 80 -2.26 21.35 9.25
C PRO A 80 -3.05 20.50 10.26
N VAL A 81 -4.31 20.86 10.47
CA VAL A 81 -5.23 20.13 11.35
C VAL A 81 -5.74 18.89 10.62
N ALA A 82 -5.52 17.72 11.20
CA ALA A 82 -6.20 16.51 10.78
C ALA A 82 -7.63 16.49 11.34
N GLN A 83 -8.60 16.25 10.47
CA GLN A 83 -10.02 16.13 10.82
C GLN A 83 -10.51 14.72 10.56
N CYS A 84 -11.28 14.18 11.49
CA CYS A 84 -11.85 12.84 11.45
C CYS A 84 -13.38 12.90 11.33
N ALA A 85 -13.97 11.91 10.64
CA ALA A 85 -15.42 11.72 10.52
C ALA A 85 -15.75 10.23 10.39
N GLY A 86 -17.02 9.86 10.63
CA GLY A 86 -17.57 8.56 10.29
C GLY A 86 -18.37 8.65 8.99
N LEU A 87 -18.19 7.66 8.11
CA LEU A 87 -18.96 7.46 6.90
C LEU A 87 -19.81 6.19 7.06
N LYS A 88 -21.14 6.32 7.00
CA LYS A 88 -22.01 5.14 7.00
C LYS A 88 -22.02 4.47 5.63
N VAL A 89 -21.81 3.13 5.64
CA VAL A 89 -21.96 2.29 4.45
C VAL A 89 -22.78 1.06 4.79
N PRO A 90 -23.44 0.39 3.83
CA PRO A 90 -24.12 -0.87 4.11
C PRO A 90 -23.13 -1.92 4.62
N LEU A 91 -23.50 -2.71 5.61
CA LEU A 91 -22.79 -3.94 5.92
C LEU A 91 -22.84 -4.87 4.70
N ASP A 92 -24.05 -5.09 4.17
CA ASP A 92 -24.29 -5.87 2.96
C ASP A 92 -24.82 -4.99 1.81
N TYR A 93 -24.09 -4.91 0.72
CA TYR A 93 -24.51 -4.20 -0.48
C TYR A 93 -25.66 -4.87 -1.24
N ALA A 94 -25.99 -6.14 -0.94
CA ALA A 94 -27.19 -6.80 -1.45
C ALA A 94 -28.46 -6.32 -0.70
N ASP A 95 -28.31 -5.84 0.54
CA ASP A 95 -29.40 -5.23 1.33
C ASP A 95 -28.99 -3.82 1.85
N PRO A 96 -28.92 -2.81 0.99
CA PRO A 96 -28.43 -1.48 1.35
C PRO A 96 -29.37 -0.71 2.30
N GLY A 97 -30.55 -1.24 2.62
CA GLY A 97 -31.47 -0.73 3.61
C GLY A 97 -31.35 -1.36 4.99
N GLY A 98 -30.51 -2.39 5.11
CA GLY A 98 -30.26 -3.15 6.32
C GLY A 98 -29.26 -2.50 7.26
N GLU A 99 -28.43 -3.33 7.90
CA GLU A 99 -27.40 -2.90 8.83
C GLU A 99 -26.31 -2.06 8.13
N THR A 100 -25.80 -1.04 8.82
CA THR A 100 -24.71 -0.21 8.33
C THR A 100 -23.51 -0.30 9.27
N ILE A 101 -22.31 -0.11 8.72
CA ILE A 101 -21.08 0.09 9.48
C ILE A 101 -20.59 1.52 9.30
N ASP A 102 -19.83 2.02 10.30
CA ASP A 102 -19.20 3.34 10.26
C ASP A 102 -17.74 3.21 9.81
N VAL A 103 -17.44 3.65 8.60
CA VAL A 103 -16.07 3.72 8.06
C VAL A 103 -15.39 4.96 8.61
N ALA A 104 -14.27 4.76 9.30
CA ALA A 104 -13.45 5.87 9.81
C ALA A 104 -12.74 6.57 8.64
N VAL A 105 -12.87 7.89 8.61
CA VAL A 105 -12.27 8.75 7.58
C VAL A 105 -11.50 9.86 8.25
N ALA A 106 -10.30 10.16 7.73
CA ALA A 106 -9.52 11.32 8.14
C ALA A 106 -9.19 12.19 6.93
N ARG A 107 -9.05 13.50 7.15
CA ARG A 107 -8.57 14.41 6.12
C ARG A 107 -7.62 15.47 6.67
N ILE A 108 -6.75 15.94 5.78
CA ILE A 108 -6.03 17.21 5.91
C ILE A 108 -6.44 18.06 4.71
N ARG A 109 -6.93 19.28 4.97
CA ARG A 109 -7.35 20.18 3.90
C ARG A 109 -6.15 20.66 3.08
N ALA A 110 -6.40 20.97 1.82
CA ALA A 110 -5.46 21.63 0.95
C ALA A 110 -4.89 22.89 1.61
N THR A 111 -3.57 23.05 1.59
CA THR A 111 -2.88 24.20 2.20
C THR A 111 -3.12 25.49 1.40
N GLU A 112 -3.36 25.38 0.08
CA GLU A 112 -3.72 26.48 -0.80
C GLU A 112 -5.20 26.39 -1.21
N ALA A 113 -6.09 26.81 -0.32
CA ALA A 113 -7.55 26.65 -0.47
C ALA A 113 -8.09 27.21 -1.80
N ASP A 114 -7.53 28.32 -2.28
CA ASP A 114 -7.93 28.97 -3.55
C ASP A 114 -7.51 28.15 -4.80
N ARG A 115 -6.59 27.24 -4.62
CA ARG A 115 -6.06 26.35 -5.69
C ARG A 115 -6.50 24.89 -5.52
N ARG A 116 -7.42 24.65 -4.58
CA ARG A 116 -7.93 23.29 -4.33
C ARG A 116 -8.57 22.70 -5.59
N ILE A 117 -8.13 21.53 -5.99
CA ILE A 117 -8.65 20.76 -7.16
C ILE A 117 -9.78 19.82 -6.71
N GLY A 118 -9.61 19.13 -5.57
CA GLY A 118 -10.54 18.11 -5.08
C GLY A 118 -9.99 17.35 -3.88
N ALA A 119 -10.54 16.18 -3.61
CA ALA A 119 -10.01 15.24 -2.64
C ALA A 119 -9.13 14.19 -3.31
N LEU A 120 -7.95 13.93 -2.77
CA LEU A 120 -7.08 12.81 -3.13
C LEU A 120 -7.20 11.74 -2.05
N VAL A 121 -7.77 10.60 -2.40
CA VAL A 121 -7.91 9.49 -1.46
C VAL A 121 -6.66 8.64 -1.47
N LEU A 122 -6.10 8.39 -0.27
CA LEU A 122 -4.87 7.63 -0.05
C LEU A 122 -5.20 6.26 0.55
N ASN A 123 -4.57 5.19 0.04
CA ASN A 123 -4.64 3.87 0.63
C ASN A 123 -3.24 3.25 0.72
N PRO A 124 -2.74 2.95 1.94
CA PRO A 124 -1.39 2.43 2.15
C PRO A 124 -1.23 0.95 1.80
N GLY A 125 -2.32 0.24 1.52
CA GLY A 125 -2.29 -1.19 1.23
C GLY A 125 -2.43 -2.09 2.44
N GLY A 126 -1.64 -3.12 2.50
CA GLY A 126 -1.71 -4.24 3.42
C GLY A 126 -2.17 -5.50 2.66
N PRO A 127 -3.47 -5.89 2.67
CA PRO A 127 -4.67 -5.20 3.19
C PRO A 127 -4.68 -5.03 4.72
N GLY A 128 -5.57 -4.19 5.21
CA GLY A 128 -5.78 -4.03 6.66
C GLY A 128 -5.06 -2.83 7.30
N ASN A 129 -4.20 -2.14 6.56
CA ASN A 129 -3.57 -0.91 7.07
C ASN A 129 -4.56 0.26 7.08
N SER A 130 -4.45 1.11 8.13
CA SER A 130 -5.28 2.30 8.29
C SER A 130 -4.90 3.41 7.30
N GLY A 131 -5.84 3.76 6.42
CA GLY A 131 -5.70 4.92 5.55
C GLY A 131 -5.90 6.23 6.31
N ALA A 132 -6.73 6.23 7.36
CA ALA A 132 -6.91 7.38 8.22
C ALA A 132 -5.60 7.74 8.94
N ASP A 133 -4.89 6.74 9.52
CA ASP A 133 -3.58 6.98 10.14
C ASP A 133 -2.53 7.43 9.13
N ARG A 134 -2.59 6.93 7.89
CA ARG A 134 -1.70 7.39 6.81
C ARG A 134 -1.82 8.90 6.58
N VAL A 135 -3.02 9.46 6.70
CA VAL A 135 -3.24 10.90 6.59
C VAL A 135 -2.86 11.62 7.87
N VAL A 136 -3.28 11.10 9.03
CA VAL A 136 -3.05 11.76 10.33
C VAL A 136 -1.55 11.86 10.66
N TRP A 137 -0.79 10.79 10.42
CA TRP A 137 0.61 10.66 10.85
C TRP A 137 1.62 10.74 9.71
N GLY A 138 1.21 10.41 8.46
CA GLY A 138 2.10 10.33 7.31
C GLY A 138 1.88 11.39 6.23
N TRP A 139 1.09 12.44 6.51
CA TRP A 139 0.78 13.48 5.51
C TRP A 139 2.02 14.21 4.97
N GLU A 140 3.09 14.25 5.75
CA GLU A 140 4.35 14.92 5.37
C GLU A 140 4.98 14.32 4.11
N ASP A 141 4.77 13.03 3.85
CA ASP A 141 5.24 12.36 2.63
C ASP A 141 4.58 12.93 1.38
N TYR A 142 3.44 13.61 1.53
CA TYR A 142 2.66 14.23 0.44
C TYR A 142 2.77 15.76 0.43
N ARG A 143 3.68 16.33 1.25
CA ARG A 143 3.89 17.78 1.33
C ARG A 143 4.34 18.34 -0.02
N GLY A 144 3.83 19.53 -0.36
CA GLY A 144 4.08 20.23 -1.62
C GLY A 144 2.89 20.09 -2.58
N PRO A 145 3.08 19.87 -3.89
CA PRO A 145 1.99 19.99 -4.86
C PRO A 145 0.74 19.19 -4.55
N LEU A 146 0.84 18.02 -3.92
CA LEU A 146 -0.34 17.23 -3.57
C LEU A 146 -1.10 17.86 -2.38
N SER A 147 -0.40 18.18 -1.28
CA SER A 147 -1.03 18.80 -0.13
C SER A 147 -1.47 20.25 -0.39
N ASP A 148 -0.87 20.93 -1.37
CA ASP A 148 -1.25 22.29 -1.73
C ASP A 148 -2.56 22.32 -2.49
N HIS A 149 -2.84 21.33 -3.32
CA HIS A 149 -3.95 21.32 -4.26
C HIS A 149 -5.08 20.35 -3.92
N PHE A 150 -4.85 19.36 -3.05
CA PHE A 150 -5.86 18.38 -2.67
C PHE A 150 -6.13 18.37 -1.16
N ASP A 151 -7.40 18.18 -0.79
CA ASP A 151 -7.67 17.61 0.51
C ASP A 151 -7.14 16.18 0.50
N LEU A 152 -6.13 15.88 1.34
CA LEU A 152 -5.62 14.52 1.51
C LEU A 152 -6.62 13.78 2.38
N VAL A 153 -7.19 12.69 1.87
CA VAL A 153 -8.22 11.90 2.55
C VAL A 153 -7.73 10.47 2.71
N GLY A 154 -7.83 9.93 3.91
CA GLY A 154 -7.62 8.52 4.20
C GLY A 154 -8.85 7.90 4.80
N PHE A 155 -9.05 6.62 4.59
CA PHE A 155 -10.14 5.86 5.22
C PHE A 155 -9.64 4.52 5.69
N ASP A 156 -10.24 3.99 6.74
CA ASP A 156 -9.97 2.64 7.20
C ASP A 156 -10.93 1.70 6.48
N PRO A 157 -10.43 0.75 5.66
CA PRO A 157 -11.29 -0.24 5.05
C PRO A 157 -12.11 -1.02 6.09
N ARG A 158 -13.24 -1.60 5.67
CA ARG A 158 -14.04 -2.48 6.52
C ARG A 158 -13.18 -3.57 7.15
N GLY A 159 -13.28 -3.75 8.45
CA GLY A 159 -12.47 -4.68 9.24
C GLY A 159 -11.09 -4.17 9.66
N ALA A 160 -10.67 -2.99 9.20
CA ALA A 160 -9.35 -2.43 9.47
C ALA A 160 -9.40 -1.17 10.34
N GLY A 161 -8.31 -0.88 11.03
CA GLY A 161 -8.12 0.35 11.78
C GLY A 161 -9.24 0.58 12.80
N ARG A 162 -10.00 1.67 12.64
CA ARG A 162 -11.16 2.04 13.49
C ARG A 162 -12.50 1.61 12.89
N THR A 163 -12.50 1.04 11.68
CA THR A 163 -13.72 0.59 10.98
C THR A 163 -14.06 -0.83 11.35
N THR A 164 -14.91 -1.03 12.38
CA THR A 164 -15.30 -2.38 12.84
C THR A 164 -14.11 -3.34 12.85
N PRO A 165 -13.05 -3.05 13.63
CA PRO A 165 -11.78 -3.76 13.52
C PRO A 165 -11.94 -5.25 13.79
N VAL A 166 -11.36 -6.06 12.90
CA VAL A 166 -11.24 -7.50 13.11
C VAL A 166 -10.12 -7.73 14.14
N HIS A 167 -10.48 -8.30 15.28
CA HIS A 167 -9.55 -8.66 16.35
C HIS A 167 -9.84 -10.10 16.78
N CYS A 168 -9.06 -11.04 16.28
CA CYS A 168 -9.32 -12.46 16.40
C CYS A 168 -8.62 -13.07 17.62
N LEU A 169 -7.32 -12.84 17.76
CA LEU A 169 -6.50 -13.39 18.82
C LEU A 169 -6.25 -12.35 19.92
N ASP A 170 -6.27 -12.76 21.19
CA ASP A 170 -5.71 -11.94 22.25
C ASP A 170 -4.17 -11.86 22.16
N ASP A 171 -3.56 -10.88 22.82
CA ASP A 171 -2.12 -10.60 22.71
C ASP A 171 -1.26 -11.82 23.07
N ARG A 172 -1.62 -12.58 24.08
CA ARG A 172 -0.89 -13.78 24.50
C ARG A 172 -0.94 -14.86 23.42
N THR A 173 -2.12 -15.13 22.87
CA THR A 173 -2.28 -16.11 21.80
C THR A 173 -1.59 -15.63 20.52
N ARG A 174 -1.56 -14.31 20.31
CA ARG A 174 -0.83 -13.70 19.20
C ARG A 174 0.68 -13.86 19.36
N ASP A 175 1.24 -13.66 20.55
CA ASP A 175 2.66 -13.93 20.86
C ASP A 175 3.05 -15.38 20.50
N GLU A 176 2.20 -16.35 20.87
CA GLU A 176 2.41 -17.76 20.52
C GLU A 176 2.29 -17.97 19.00
N TRP A 177 1.24 -17.42 18.38
CA TRP A 177 0.97 -17.56 16.96
C TRP A 177 2.08 -16.98 16.06
N THR A 178 2.65 -15.83 16.43
CA THR A 178 3.75 -15.18 15.67
C THR A 178 5.11 -15.80 15.96
N GLY A 179 5.29 -16.36 17.16
CA GLY A 179 6.60 -16.78 17.66
C GLY A 179 6.88 -18.28 17.62
N THR A 180 5.92 -19.13 17.25
CA THR A 180 6.14 -20.58 17.28
C THR A 180 6.94 -21.08 16.09
N ASP A 181 7.87 -22.01 16.36
CA ASP A 181 8.61 -22.79 15.35
C ASP A 181 8.04 -24.22 15.22
N ASP A 182 6.92 -24.54 15.87
CA ASP A 182 6.28 -25.85 15.80
C ASP A 182 5.66 -26.09 14.41
N PRO A 183 6.17 -27.04 13.61
CA PRO A 183 5.63 -27.33 12.29
C PRO A 183 4.22 -27.96 12.33
N GLY A 184 3.78 -28.43 13.50
CA GLY A 184 2.42 -28.95 13.73
C GLY A 184 1.40 -27.89 14.13
N TYR A 185 1.82 -26.66 14.36
CA TYR A 185 0.92 -25.58 14.75
C TYR A 185 0.08 -25.09 13.55
N ASP A 186 -1.24 -25.29 13.65
CA ASP A 186 -2.18 -24.95 12.56
C ASP A 186 -2.60 -23.48 12.63
N HIS A 187 -1.69 -22.61 12.19
CA HIS A 187 -1.89 -21.15 12.17
C HIS A 187 -3.20 -20.74 11.50
N GLY A 188 -3.52 -21.36 10.36
CA GLY A 188 -4.70 -21.02 9.56
C GLY A 188 -6.00 -21.35 10.28
N ARG A 189 -6.10 -22.55 10.87
CA ARG A 189 -7.29 -23.00 11.58
C ARG A 189 -7.50 -22.21 12.87
N ILE A 190 -6.44 -22.05 13.67
CA ILE A 190 -6.52 -21.30 14.94
C ILE A 190 -7.03 -19.87 14.70
N LEU A 191 -6.48 -19.19 13.67
CA LEU A 191 -6.92 -17.84 13.33
C LEU A 191 -8.36 -17.83 12.79
N ALA A 192 -8.72 -18.76 11.91
CA ALA A 192 -10.07 -18.85 11.32
C ALA A 192 -11.13 -19.09 12.40
N ASP A 193 -10.90 -20.07 13.29
CA ASP A 193 -11.82 -20.41 14.39
C ASP A 193 -12.01 -19.21 15.35
N ALA A 194 -10.91 -18.51 15.68
CA ALA A 194 -10.96 -17.34 16.55
C ALA A 194 -11.67 -16.15 15.91
N CYS A 195 -11.43 -15.90 14.62
CA CYS A 195 -12.10 -14.84 13.86
C CYS A 195 -13.62 -15.14 13.73
N GLU A 196 -14.01 -16.37 13.38
CA GLU A 196 -15.40 -16.76 13.26
C GLU A 196 -16.15 -16.61 14.58
N ALA A 197 -15.53 -17.02 15.68
CA ALA A 197 -16.15 -16.92 17.01
C ALA A 197 -16.47 -15.47 17.43
N ARG A 198 -15.74 -14.50 16.92
CA ARG A 198 -15.87 -13.07 17.32
C ARG A 198 -16.57 -12.20 16.27
N HIS A 199 -16.44 -12.55 14.99
CA HIS A 199 -16.80 -11.65 13.89
C HIS A 199 -17.65 -12.32 12.80
N ALA A 200 -18.39 -13.41 13.09
CA ALA A 200 -19.17 -14.18 12.13
C ALA A 200 -20.10 -13.33 11.23
N THR A 201 -20.67 -12.25 11.77
CA THR A 201 -21.56 -11.35 11.01
C THR A 201 -20.79 -10.46 10.03
N LEU A 202 -19.56 -10.05 10.39
CA LEU A 202 -18.75 -9.13 9.60
C LEU A 202 -17.95 -9.86 8.50
N LEU A 203 -17.40 -11.03 8.80
CA LEU A 203 -16.47 -11.76 7.92
C LEU A 203 -16.99 -12.00 6.49
N PRO A 204 -18.29 -12.27 6.24
CA PRO A 204 -18.81 -12.42 4.88
C PRO A 204 -18.73 -11.17 4.01
N HIS A 205 -18.53 -9.99 4.63
CA HIS A 205 -18.64 -8.68 4.00
C HIS A 205 -17.31 -7.92 3.94
N LEU A 206 -16.17 -8.62 4.03
CA LEU A 206 -14.83 -8.00 4.04
C LEU A 206 -14.13 -8.03 2.67
N SER A 207 -14.84 -8.29 1.59
CA SER A 207 -14.22 -8.36 0.27
C SER A 207 -13.67 -7.00 -0.18
N THR A 208 -12.60 -7.03 -1.00
CA THR A 208 -12.08 -5.82 -1.65
C THR A 208 -13.14 -5.16 -2.55
N ARG A 209 -14.05 -5.93 -3.10
CA ARG A 209 -15.19 -5.41 -3.90
C ARG A 209 -16.13 -4.56 -3.06
N ASP A 210 -16.46 -4.99 -1.85
CA ASP A 210 -17.30 -4.19 -0.95
C ASP A 210 -16.55 -2.94 -0.48
N THR A 211 -15.24 -3.04 -0.23
CA THR A 211 -14.38 -1.87 0.04
C THR A 211 -14.34 -0.89 -1.15
N ALA A 212 -14.32 -1.37 -2.39
CA ALA A 212 -14.39 -0.50 -3.58
C ALA A 212 -15.74 0.23 -3.68
N ARG A 213 -16.83 -0.41 -3.24
CA ARG A 213 -18.16 0.23 -3.14
C ARG A 213 -18.20 1.26 -2.01
N ASP A 214 -17.59 0.98 -0.84
CA ASP A 214 -17.42 1.95 0.24
C ASP A 214 -16.67 3.19 -0.25
N LEU A 215 -15.63 2.98 -1.05
CA LEU A 215 -14.84 4.04 -1.65
C LEU A 215 -15.67 4.91 -2.62
N ASP A 216 -16.61 4.32 -3.37
CA ASP A 216 -17.52 5.10 -4.21
C ASP A 216 -18.54 5.90 -3.37
N VAL A 217 -19.05 5.33 -2.27
CA VAL A 217 -19.89 6.07 -1.30
C VAL A 217 -19.09 7.22 -0.68
N LEU A 218 -17.84 7.00 -0.27
CA LEU A 218 -16.95 8.05 0.25
C LEU A 218 -16.77 9.18 -0.78
N ARG A 219 -16.48 8.84 -2.05
CA ARG A 219 -16.38 9.81 -3.14
C ARG A 219 -17.65 10.70 -3.19
N GLY A 220 -18.83 10.07 -3.14
CA GLY A 220 -20.10 10.80 -3.15
C GLY A 220 -20.27 11.72 -1.94
N ALA A 221 -20.01 11.21 -0.73
CA ALA A 221 -20.11 11.97 0.52
C ALA A 221 -19.09 13.14 0.60
N LEU A 222 -17.94 13.02 -0.08
CA LEU A 222 -16.96 14.10 -0.27
C LEU A 222 -17.42 15.16 -1.29
N GLY A 223 -18.51 14.91 -2.03
CA GLY A 223 -19.00 15.79 -3.09
C GLY A 223 -18.20 15.70 -4.39
N GLU A 224 -17.40 14.66 -4.57
CA GLU A 224 -16.54 14.51 -5.74
C GLU A 224 -17.26 13.76 -6.88
N ARG A 225 -17.17 14.27 -8.10
CA ARG A 225 -17.75 13.60 -9.28
C ARG A 225 -16.94 12.37 -9.70
N ARG A 226 -15.64 12.44 -9.53
CA ARG A 226 -14.68 11.38 -9.84
C ARG A 226 -13.73 11.19 -8.67
N LEU A 227 -13.27 9.98 -8.48
CA LEU A 227 -12.28 9.60 -7.48
C LEU A 227 -10.88 9.89 -8.02
N ASP A 228 -10.13 10.77 -7.36
CA ASP A 228 -8.69 10.86 -7.50
C ASP A 228 -8.07 10.03 -6.37
N PHE A 229 -7.13 9.14 -6.71
CA PHE A 229 -6.68 8.09 -5.79
C PHE A 229 -5.19 7.80 -5.94
N LEU A 230 -4.51 7.58 -4.82
CA LEU A 230 -3.16 7.04 -4.77
C LEU A 230 -3.18 5.82 -3.85
N GLY A 231 -3.02 4.65 -4.44
CA GLY A 231 -2.95 3.38 -3.74
C GLY A 231 -1.59 2.74 -3.85
N SER A 232 -1.07 2.27 -2.70
CA SER A 232 0.20 1.56 -2.60
C SER A 232 -0.04 0.07 -2.36
N SER A 233 0.80 -0.80 -2.96
CA SER A 233 0.77 -2.24 -2.68
C SER A 233 -0.63 -2.84 -2.97
N TYR A 234 -1.26 -3.52 -1.99
CA TYR A 234 -2.65 -3.98 -2.11
C TYR A 234 -3.63 -2.86 -2.52
N GLY A 235 -3.37 -1.60 -2.14
CA GLY A 235 -4.17 -0.45 -2.57
C GLY A 235 -4.24 -0.27 -4.08
N THR A 236 -3.28 -0.82 -4.83
CA THR A 236 -3.29 -0.84 -6.30
C THR A 236 -4.38 -1.77 -6.84
N TYR A 237 -4.59 -2.92 -6.19
CA TYR A 237 -5.69 -3.82 -6.52
C TYR A 237 -7.04 -3.17 -6.22
N LEU A 238 -7.19 -2.53 -5.05
CA LEU A 238 -8.40 -1.78 -4.70
C LEU A 238 -8.70 -0.68 -5.74
N GLY A 239 -7.69 0.13 -6.12
CA GLY A 239 -7.85 1.18 -7.12
C GLY A 239 -8.19 0.65 -8.51
N ALA A 240 -7.55 -0.44 -8.95
CA ALA A 240 -7.83 -1.09 -10.21
C ALA A 240 -9.26 -1.68 -10.24
N LEU A 241 -9.68 -2.34 -9.15
CA LEU A 241 -11.03 -2.90 -9.02
C LEU A 241 -12.09 -1.79 -8.97
N TYR A 242 -11.80 -0.67 -8.31
CA TYR A 242 -12.66 0.51 -8.36
C TYR A 242 -12.84 1.03 -9.78
N ALA A 243 -11.76 1.12 -10.54
CA ALA A 243 -11.82 1.56 -11.93
C ALA A 243 -12.61 0.59 -12.84
N GLU A 244 -12.56 -0.72 -12.55
CA GLU A 244 -13.37 -1.73 -13.24
C GLU A 244 -14.87 -1.59 -12.93
N GLU A 245 -15.23 -1.37 -11.66
CA GLU A 245 -16.64 -1.28 -11.22
C GLU A 245 -17.26 0.10 -11.51
N PHE A 246 -16.45 1.16 -11.47
CA PHE A 246 -16.94 2.54 -11.59
C PHE A 246 -16.15 3.35 -12.64
N PRO A 247 -16.00 2.86 -13.89
CA PRO A 247 -15.13 3.51 -14.89
C PRO A 247 -15.50 4.98 -15.14
N ALA A 248 -16.78 5.31 -15.21
CA ALA A 248 -17.25 6.69 -15.45
C ALA A 248 -16.98 7.64 -14.27
N ARG A 249 -16.67 7.10 -13.07
CA ARG A 249 -16.39 7.84 -11.84
C ARG A 249 -14.93 7.84 -11.44
N THR A 250 -14.11 7.16 -12.22
CA THR A 250 -12.67 7.15 -12.07
C THR A 250 -12.09 8.49 -12.53
N GLY A 251 -11.34 9.12 -11.65
CA GLY A 251 -10.53 10.31 -11.91
C GLY A 251 -9.09 9.94 -12.25
N ARG A 252 -8.12 10.60 -11.64
CA ARG A 252 -6.70 10.30 -11.79
C ARG A 252 -6.27 9.30 -10.74
N LEU A 253 -5.92 8.09 -11.17
CA LEU A 253 -5.46 7.02 -10.29
C LEU A 253 -3.96 6.80 -10.44
N VAL A 254 -3.26 6.74 -9.31
CA VAL A 254 -1.86 6.31 -9.18
C VAL A 254 -1.83 5.00 -8.43
N LEU A 255 -1.22 3.97 -9.02
CA LEU A 255 -1.12 2.62 -8.50
C LEU A 255 0.36 2.27 -8.31
N ASP A 256 0.88 2.40 -7.08
CA ASP A 256 2.30 2.29 -6.75
C ASP A 256 2.64 0.97 -6.07
N GLY A 257 3.57 0.20 -6.64
CA GLY A 257 3.89 -1.14 -6.18
C GLY A 257 2.76 -2.13 -6.50
N ALA A 258 2.52 -2.38 -7.77
CA ALA A 258 1.35 -3.05 -8.30
C ALA A 258 1.16 -4.49 -7.80
N PHE A 259 0.02 -4.77 -7.15
CA PHE A 259 -0.38 -6.10 -6.71
C PHE A 259 -1.17 -6.82 -7.81
N GLU A 260 -0.62 -7.91 -8.34
CA GLU A 260 -1.14 -8.60 -9.52
C GLU A 260 -2.18 -9.67 -9.19
N ARG A 261 -3.46 -9.33 -9.38
CA ARG A 261 -4.61 -10.18 -9.03
C ARG A 261 -4.91 -11.28 -10.04
N SER A 262 -4.38 -11.21 -11.26
CA SER A 262 -4.67 -12.22 -12.29
C SER A 262 -3.86 -13.51 -12.14
N LEU A 263 -2.86 -13.50 -11.26
CA LEU A 263 -2.06 -14.68 -10.96
C LEU A 263 -2.81 -15.66 -10.07
N ASP A 264 -2.61 -16.95 -10.30
CA ASP A 264 -3.03 -17.95 -9.33
C ASP A 264 -2.21 -17.85 -8.04
N PRO A 265 -2.73 -18.33 -6.89
CA PRO A 265 -2.09 -18.16 -5.60
C PRO A 265 -0.67 -18.77 -5.52
N VAL A 266 -0.43 -19.91 -6.19
CA VAL A 266 0.90 -20.56 -6.22
C VAL A 266 1.91 -19.65 -6.87
N ARG A 267 1.59 -19.16 -8.06
CA ARG A 267 2.48 -18.32 -8.84
C ARG A 267 2.74 -16.98 -8.16
N LEU A 268 1.70 -16.40 -7.55
CA LEU A 268 1.81 -15.16 -6.79
C LEU A 268 2.83 -15.31 -5.65
N ASN A 269 2.71 -16.38 -4.85
CA ASN A 269 3.62 -16.63 -3.74
C ASN A 269 5.06 -16.92 -4.21
N VAL A 270 5.24 -17.75 -5.24
CA VAL A 270 6.57 -18.09 -5.76
C VAL A 270 7.27 -16.87 -6.36
N GLU A 271 6.56 -16.02 -7.10
CA GLU A 271 7.14 -14.80 -7.68
C GLU A 271 7.53 -13.79 -6.61
N ALA A 272 6.69 -13.59 -5.58
CA ALA A 272 6.99 -12.73 -4.45
C ALA A 272 8.20 -13.25 -3.65
N ALA A 273 8.22 -14.54 -3.30
CA ALA A 273 9.33 -15.14 -2.58
C ALA A 273 10.65 -15.06 -3.35
N ALA A 274 10.62 -15.20 -4.67
CA ALA A 274 11.81 -15.04 -5.50
C ALA A 274 12.35 -13.59 -5.49
N ALA A 275 11.47 -12.59 -5.44
CA ALA A 275 11.88 -11.19 -5.31
C ALA A 275 12.44 -10.89 -3.91
N THR A 276 11.80 -11.42 -2.86
CA THR A 276 12.31 -11.31 -1.49
C THR A 276 13.67 -11.98 -1.32
N GLU A 277 13.88 -13.17 -1.93
CA GLU A 277 15.19 -13.83 -1.92
C GLU A 277 16.25 -12.98 -2.63
N THR A 278 15.91 -12.32 -3.73
CA THR A 278 16.83 -11.40 -4.39
C THR A 278 17.25 -10.27 -3.45
N ALA A 279 16.30 -9.62 -2.79
CA ALA A 279 16.60 -8.56 -1.83
C ALA A 279 17.44 -9.05 -0.64
N LEU A 280 17.20 -10.27 -0.15
CA LEU A 280 18.01 -10.88 0.90
C LEU A 280 19.46 -11.12 0.45
N ARG A 281 19.66 -11.58 -0.80
CA ARG A 281 20.98 -11.78 -1.39
C ARG A 281 21.72 -10.47 -1.62
N ASP A 282 21.02 -9.44 -2.10
CA ASP A 282 21.57 -8.11 -2.32
C ASP A 282 22.01 -7.48 -1.00
N PHE A 283 21.18 -7.57 0.04
CA PHE A 283 21.54 -7.16 1.40
C PHE A 283 22.78 -7.89 1.92
N ALA A 284 22.82 -9.21 1.77
CA ALA A 284 23.95 -10.01 2.27
C ALA A 284 25.25 -9.71 1.52
N ALA A 285 25.16 -9.42 0.21
CA ALA A 285 26.30 -9.01 -0.60
C ALA A 285 26.82 -7.60 -0.17
N ASP A 286 25.92 -6.61 -0.02
CA ASP A 286 26.25 -5.27 0.51
C ASP A 286 26.89 -5.37 1.91
N CYS A 287 26.37 -6.25 2.76
CA CYS A 287 26.98 -6.50 4.06
C CYS A 287 28.42 -7.00 3.92
N ALA A 288 28.66 -7.99 3.08
CA ALA A 288 29.98 -8.60 2.92
C ALA A 288 31.06 -7.63 2.42
N ASP A 289 30.67 -6.55 1.74
CA ASP A 289 31.59 -5.49 1.30
C ASP A 289 31.96 -4.50 2.41
N ARG A 290 31.42 -4.68 3.64
CA ARG A 290 31.64 -3.78 4.78
C ARG A 290 32.47 -4.43 5.87
N ASP A 291 33.35 -3.65 6.50
CA ASP A 291 34.25 -4.16 7.56
C ASP A 291 33.51 -4.69 8.80
N ASP A 292 32.29 -4.19 9.05
CA ASP A 292 31.44 -4.54 10.20
C ASP A 292 30.39 -5.63 9.90
N CYS A 293 30.53 -6.37 8.80
CA CYS A 293 29.56 -7.39 8.44
C CYS A 293 29.64 -8.66 9.31
N PRO A 294 28.61 -8.99 10.10
CA PRO A 294 28.63 -10.18 10.94
C PRO A 294 28.52 -11.47 10.14
N LEU A 295 28.17 -11.39 8.84
CA LEU A 295 28.09 -12.53 7.94
C LEU A 295 29.43 -12.86 7.27
N GLY A 296 30.50 -12.06 7.55
CA GLY A 296 31.82 -12.18 6.92
C GLY A 296 31.87 -11.56 5.52
N HIS A 297 33.07 -11.59 4.91
CA HIS A 297 33.40 -10.78 3.72
C HIS A 297 33.35 -11.56 2.39
N ASP A 298 32.72 -12.72 2.37
CA ASP A 298 32.49 -13.47 1.15
C ASP A 298 31.03 -13.29 0.69
N PRO A 299 30.76 -12.46 -0.35
CA PRO A 299 29.41 -12.17 -0.82
C PRO A 299 28.68 -13.40 -1.36
N ALA A 300 29.40 -14.42 -1.80
CA ALA A 300 28.79 -15.67 -2.25
C ALA A 300 28.33 -16.55 -1.08
N ALA A 301 29.00 -16.47 0.07
CA ALA A 301 28.67 -17.25 1.26
C ALA A 301 27.75 -16.52 2.25
N ALA A 302 27.72 -15.18 2.25
CA ALA A 302 26.98 -14.39 3.22
C ALA A 302 25.47 -14.69 3.24
N PRO A 303 24.75 -14.85 2.11
CA PRO A 303 23.33 -15.21 2.12
C PRO A 303 23.06 -16.55 2.82
N GLN A 304 23.92 -17.54 2.58
CA GLN A 304 23.79 -18.85 3.21
C GLN A 304 24.05 -18.78 4.72
N ARG A 305 25.07 -18.01 5.15
CA ARG A 305 25.38 -17.80 6.56
C ARG A 305 24.23 -17.11 7.31
N LEU A 306 23.58 -16.14 6.66
CA LEU A 306 22.38 -15.50 7.23
C LEU A 306 21.27 -16.54 7.43
N ALA A 307 20.95 -17.30 6.40
CA ALA A 307 19.91 -18.31 6.49
C ALA A 307 20.26 -19.40 7.53
N ASP A 308 21.52 -19.86 7.60
CA ASP A 308 21.97 -20.85 8.58
C ASP A 308 21.86 -20.31 10.01
N PHE A 309 22.19 -19.05 10.25
CA PHE A 309 22.00 -18.41 11.55
C PHE A 309 20.52 -18.35 11.94
N LEU A 310 19.67 -17.83 11.05
CA LEU A 310 18.24 -17.67 11.32
C LEU A 310 17.57 -19.04 11.57
N ASP A 311 17.90 -20.06 10.77
CA ASP A 311 17.34 -21.40 10.95
C ASP A 311 17.88 -22.11 12.21
N GLY A 312 19.12 -21.81 12.59
CA GLY A 312 19.74 -22.36 13.82
C GLY A 312 18.98 -21.94 15.10
N LEU A 313 18.26 -20.82 15.06
CA LEU A 313 17.43 -20.37 16.17
C LEU A 313 16.25 -21.32 16.47
N ARG A 314 15.86 -22.18 15.53
CA ARG A 314 14.83 -23.20 15.76
C ARG A 314 15.25 -24.21 16.84
N GLU A 315 16.51 -24.61 16.82
CA GLU A 315 17.07 -25.54 17.84
C GLU A 315 17.60 -24.78 19.05
N HIS A 316 18.12 -23.57 18.86
CA HIS A 316 18.80 -22.76 19.86
C HIS A 316 18.24 -21.31 19.88
N PRO A 317 16.98 -21.09 20.28
CA PRO A 317 16.41 -19.76 20.36
C PRO A 317 17.16 -18.91 21.38
N LEU A 318 17.41 -17.63 21.04
CA LEU A 318 18.06 -16.69 21.95
C LEU A 318 17.06 -16.17 22.97
N LEU A 319 17.50 -16.03 24.23
CA LEU A 319 16.69 -15.47 25.31
C LEU A 319 16.99 -13.98 25.45
N ALA A 320 15.97 -13.15 25.33
CA ALA A 320 16.06 -11.72 25.58
C ALA A 320 15.98 -11.38 27.08
N ALA A 321 16.38 -10.15 27.43
CA ALA A 321 16.38 -9.68 28.81
C ALA A 321 14.96 -9.59 29.43
N ASP A 322 13.94 -9.39 28.60
CA ASP A 322 12.52 -9.37 28.99
C ASP A 322 11.91 -10.77 29.16
N GLY A 323 12.69 -11.82 28.94
CA GLY A 323 12.26 -13.21 29.05
C GLY A 323 11.64 -13.80 27.77
N ARG A 324 11.48 -13.03 26.72
CA ARG A 324 11.02 -13.53 25.40
C ARG A 324 12.12 -14.32 24.70
N ARG A 325 11.70 -15.20 23.81
CA ARG A 325 12.60 -16.02 22.99
C ARG A 325 12.58 -15.50 21.56
N LEU A 326 13.73 -15.20 21.00
CA LEU A 326 13.89 -14.99 19.57
C LEU A 326 13.93 -16.37 18.89
N THR A 327 12.83 -16.75 18.30
CA THR A 327 12.68 -17.99 17.52
C THR A 327 13.15 -17.77 16.07
N ALA A 328 13.30 -18.84 15.31
CA ALA A 328 13.62 -18.73 13.88
C ALA A 328 12.52 -17.95 13.14
N THR A 329 11.26 -18.22 13.43
CA THR A 329 10.12 -17.53 12.83
C THR A 329 10.17 -16.03 13.07
N LEU A 330 10.38 -15.57 14.30
CA LEU A 330 10.50 -14.14 14.61
C LEU A 330 11.72 -13.50 13.92
N ALA A 331 12.87 -14.17 13.93
CA ALA A 331 14.08 -13.65 13.33
C ALA A 331 13.96 -13.51 11.79
N TRP A 332 13.35 -14.48 11.13
CA TRP A 332 13.02 -14.39 9.71
C TRP A 332 12.04 -13.24 9.44
N THR A 333 10.92 -13.17 10.17
CA THR A 333 9.90 -12.12 10.02
C THR A 333 10.52 -10.73 10.13
N GLY A 334 11.26 -10.45 11.21
CA GLY A 334 11.88 -9.14 11.41
C GLY A 334 12.93 -8.81 10.35
N THR A 335 13.73 -9.78 9.91
CA THR A 335 14.71 -9.58 8.85
C THR A 335 14.04 -9.24 7.53
N LEU A 336 13.03 -10.00 7.12
CA LEU A 336 12.34 -9.82 5.85
C LEU A 336 11.53 -8.53 5.81
N ASP A 337 10.80 -8.20 6.89
CA ASP A 337 10.04 -6.95 6.99
C ASP A 337 10.97 -5.74 6.85
N ALA A 338 12.12 -5.78 7.53
CA ALA A 338 13.09 -4.70 7.42
C ALA A 338 13.66 -4.54 5.99
N LEU A 339 13.70 -5.57 5.15
CA LEU A 339 14.15 -5.48 3.77
C LEU A 339 13.14 -4.76 2.85
N TYR A 340 11.89 -4.59 3.24
CA TYR A 340 10.87 -3.87 2.46
C TYR A 340 11.27 -2.43 2.13
N ALA A 341 11.98 -1.76 3.04
CA ALA A 341 12.45 -0.40 2.81
C ALA A 341 13.65 -0.30 1.85
N GLY A 342 14.22 -1.44 1.41
CA GLY A 342 15.40 -1.50 0.57
C GLY A 342 16.67 -1.11 1.33
N HIS A 343 17.69 -0.65 0.61
CA HIS A 343 19.01 -0.30 1.18
C HIS A 343 18.96 0.72 2.33
N ARG A 344 17.90 1.52 2.41
CA ARG A 344 17.71 2.49 3.52
C ARG A 344 17.61 1.82 4.90
N SER A 345 17.16 0.57 4.96
CA SER A 345 17.00 -0.20 6.21
C SER A 345 18.15 -1.18 6.48
N TRP A 346 19.02 -1.46 5.51
CA TRP A 346 20.07 -2.47 5.63
C TRP A 346 21.01 -2.23 6.82
N GLY A 347 21.27 -0.95 7.15
CA GLY A 347 22.02 -0.58 8.35
C GLY A 347 21.37 -1.08 9.64
N ARG A 348 20.03 -0.97 9.76
CA ARG A 348 19.29 -1.46 10.92
C ARG A 348 19.36 -2.99 11.01
N VAL A 349 19.23 -3.68 9.88
CA VAL A 349 19.33 -5.15 9.84
C VAL A 349 20.71 -5.62 10.31
N ARG A 350 21.81 -5.00 9.81
CA ARG A 350 23.18 -5.32 10.29
C ARG A 350 23.34 -5.07 11.79
N GLN A 351 22.85 -3.92 12.27
CA GLN A 351 22.91 -3.55 13.70
C GLN A 351 22.13 -4.52 14.59
N ALA A 352 21.07 -5.14 14.09
CA ALA A 352 20.31 -6.17 14.80
C ALA A 352 21.00 -7.55 14.73
N LEU A 353 21.58 -7.90 13.59
CA LEU A 353 22.26 -9.19 13.37
C LEU A 353 23.59 -9.30 14.13
N ASP A 354 24.41 -8.24 14.16
CA ASP A 354 25.74 -8.31 14.77
C ASP A 354 25.70 -8.77 16.25
N PRO A 355 24.96 -8.10 17.16
CA PRO A 355 24.86 -8.58 18.54
C PRO A 355 24.23 -9.96 18.67
N ALA A 356 23.26 -10.29 17.82
CA ALA A 356 22.62 -11.60 17.86
C ALA A 356 23.61 -12.73 17.51
N ILE A 357 24.42 -12.55 16.46
CA ILE A 357 25.41 -13.54 15.99
C ILE A 357 26.61 -13.61 16.93
N THR A 358 27.15 -12.45 17.39
CA THR A 358 28.44 -12.39 18.09
C THR A 358 28.32 -12.61 19.59
N ARG A 359 27.18 -12.25 20.21
CA ARG A 359 26.98 -12.25 21.67
C ARG A 359 25.71 -12.97 22.12
N GLY A 360 24.87 -13.44 21.22
CA GLY A 360 23.58 -14.03 21.55
C GLY A 360 22.54 -13.02 22.06
N ASP A 361 22.67 -11.74 21.69
CA ASP A 361 21.74 -10.69 22.08
C ASP A 361 20.57 -10.62 21.11
N ALA A 362 19.37 -10.98 21.59
CA ALA A 362 18.16 -11.10 20.80
C ALA A 362 17.44 -9.76 20.53
N ALA A 363 17.76 -8.70 21.29
CA ALA A 363 16.92 -7.49 21.38
C ALA A 363 16.65 -6.85 20.00
N GLY A 364 17.70 -6.59 19.23
CA GLY A 364 17.53 -5.91 17.94
C GLY A 364 16.70 -6.67 16.90
N LEU A 365 16.82 -8.00 16.85
CA LEU A 365 16.00 -8.83 15.95
C LEU A 365 14.56 -8.97 16.46
N LEU A 366 14.33 -8.98 17.78
CA LEU A 366 12.98 -8.92 18.34
C LEU A 366 12.31 -7.59 18.04
N ASP A 367 13.02 -6.46 18.14
CA ASP A 367 12.47 -5.14 17.78
C ASP A 367 12.06 -5.08 16.30
N LEU A 368 12.84 -5.68 15.41
CA LEU A 368 12.46 -5.81 14.00
C LEU A 368 11.23 -6.69 13.82
N ALA A 369 11.16 -7.83 14.54
CA ALA A 369 10.02 -8.74 14.48
C ALA A 369 8.74 -8.10 15.05
N ASP A 370 8.86 -7.37 16.16
CA ASP A 370 7.76 -6.64 16.79
C ASP A 370 7.20 -5.58 15.81
N SER A 371 8.08 -4.83 15.15
CA SER A 371 7.70 -3.87 14.12
C SER A 371 6.91 -4.54 12.98
N GLY A 372 7.43 -5.64 12.43
CA GLY A 372 6.81 -6.37 11.32
C GLY A 372 5.47 -7.03 11.71
N ASN A 373 5.33 -7.48 12.95
CA ASN A 373 4.11 -8.08 13.46
C ASN A 373 3.09 -7.06 14.02
N GLY A 374 3.45 -5.78 14.09
CA GLY A 374 2.61 -4.74 14.68
C GLY A 374 2.45 -4.87 16.20
N ARG A 375 3.47 -5.40 16.89
CA ARG A 375 3.52 -5.51 18.35
C ARG A 375 4.12 -4.24 18.95
N GLY A 376 3.36 -3.58 19.83
CA GLY A 376 3.80 -2.38 20.54
C GLY A 376 4.71 -2.68 21.73
N GLU A 377 5.34 -1.64 22.28
CA GLU A 377 6.26 -1.71 23.42
C GLU A 377 5.62 -2.34 24.69
N GLU A 378 4.32 -2.12 24.89
CA GLU A 378 3.57 -2.69 26.01
C GLU A 378 3.08 -4.13 25.76
N GLY A 379 3.41 -4.71 24.60
CA GLY A 379 3.07 -6.09 24.24
C GLY A 379 1.71 -6.26 23.57
N GLY A 380 0.94 -5.19 23.38
CA GLY A 380 -0.32 -5.22 22.62
C GLY A 380 -0.07 -5.22 21.11
N TYR A 381 -1.00 -5.81 20.36
CA TYR A 381 -0.91 -5.89 18.89
C TYR A 381 -1.89 -4.95 18.20
N THR A 382 -1.47 -4.42 17.05
CA THR A 382 -2.42 -3.79 16.12
C THR A 382 -3.33 -4.85 15.48
N THR A 383 -4.51 -4.43 15.01
CA THR A 383 -5.44 -5.32 14.31
C THR A 383 -5.08 -5.56 12.84
N ALA A 384 -3.98 -4.98 12.35
CA ALA A 384 -3.63 -5.03 10.93
C ALA A 384 -3.40 -6.46 10.41
N ALA A 385 -2.78 -7.34 11.21
CA ALA A 385 -2.54 -8.73 10.82
C ALA A 385 -3.84 -9.56 10.72
N ASP A 386 -4.79 -9.34 11.64
CA ASP A 386 -6.11 -9.98 11.58
C ASP A 386 -6.93 -9.49 10.39
N ALA A 387 -6.93 -8.18 10.16
CA ALA A 387 -7.58 -7.57 9.00
C ALA A 387 -6.95 -8.04 7.68
N PHE A 388 -5.61 -8.14 7.63
CA PHE A 388 -4.89 -8.70 6.48
C PHE A 388 -5.37 -10.12 6.14
N ALA A 389 -5.44 -10.99 7.15
CA ALA A 389 -5.90 -12.35 6.96
C ALA A 389 -7.37 -12.41 6.53
N ALA A 390 -8.24 -11.66 7.22
CA ALA A 390 -9.68 -11.66 6.96
C ALA A 390 -10.02 -11.17 5.54
N ILE A 391 -9.44 -10.05 5.12
CA ILE A 391 -9.66 -9.48 3.78
C ILE A 391 -9.04 -10.37 2.70
N SER A 392 -7.81 -10.85 2.90
CA SER A 392 -7.13 -11.72 1.93
C SER A 392 -7.90 -13.03 1.71
N CYS A 393 -8.42 -13.62 2.79
CA CYS A 393 -9.19 -14.86 2.71
C CYS A 393 -10.61 -14.64 2.17
N ALA A 394 -11.25 -13.51 2.47
CA ALA A 394 -12.55 -13.15 1.89
C ALA A 394 -12.45 -13.03 0.36
N ASP A 395 -11.36 -12.48 -0.15
CA ASP A 395 -11.13 -12.36 -1.60
C ASP A 395 -10.71 -13.67 -2.28
N ALA A 396 -10.59 -14.76 -1.56
CA ALA A 396 -10.01 -16.04 -2.02
C ALA A 396 -8.63 -15.86 -2.70
N LEU A 397 -7.91 -14.79 -2.33
CA LEU A 397 -6.63 -14.44 -2.95
C LEU A 397 -5.59 -15.54 -2.78
N MET A 398 -5.73 -16.41 -1.76
CA MET A 398 -4.67 -17.32 -1.35
C MET A 398 -5.21 -18.60 -0.68
N ALA A 399 -6.06 -19.33 -1.38
CA ALA A 399 -6.52 -20.65 -0.95
C ALA A 399 -6.16 -21.74 -1.98
N PRO A 400 -4.86 -22.09 -2.11
CA PRO A 400 -4.42 -23.14 -3.02
C PRO A 400 -4.92 -24.52 -2.53
N GLY A 401 -5.24 -25.39 -3.46
CA GLY A 401 -5.50 -26.80 -3.15
C GLY A 401 -4.22 -27.56 -2.79
N ASP A 402 -4.34 -28.76 -2.22
CA ASP A 402 -3.15 -29.58 -1.83
C ASP A 402 -2.21 -29.90 -2.98
N GLY A 403 -2.73 -30.03 -4.20
CA GLY A 403 -1.93 -30.21 -5.41
C GLY A 403 -1.08 -28.99 -5.74
N ASP A 404 -1.70 -27.83 -5.58
CA ASP A 404 -1.08 -26.53 -5.82
C ASP A 404 0.04 -26.26 -4.80
N LEU A 405 -0.17 -26.63 -3.52
CA LEU A 405 0.84 -26.50 -2.47
C LEU A 405 2.09 -27.34 -2.73
N ARG A 406 1.94 -28.57 -3.26
CA ARG A 406 3.10 -29.39 -3.62
C ARG A 406 3.88 -28.78 -4.80
N THR A 407 3.17 -28.25 -5.78
CA THR A 407 3.77 -27.54 -6.91
C THR A 407 4.48 -26.27 -6.43
N ALA A 408 3.82 -25.47 -5.57
CA ALA A 408 4.38 -24.27 -4.97
C ALA A 408 5.70 -24.56 -4.25
N ARG A 409 5.75 -25.59 -3.41
CA ARG A 409 6.96 -26.00 -2.68
C ARG A 409 8.11 -26.38 -3.63
N ALA A 410 7.82 -27.13 -4.69
CA ALA A 410 8.84 -27.52 -5.67
C ALA A 410 9.37 -26.31 -6.45
N GLU A 411 8.49 -25.41 -6.90
CA GLU A 411 8.88 -24.19 -7.60
C GLU A 411 9.61 -23.22 -6.67
N LEU A 412 9.18 -23.09 -5.42
CA LEU A 412 9.83 -22.26 -4.42
C LEU A 412 11.26 -22.75 -4.17
N ALA A 413 11.44 -24.06 -3.94
CA ALA A 413 12.78 -24.65 -3.76
C ALA A 413 13.72 -24.42 -4.96
N ALA A 414 13.17 -24.35 -6.17
CA ALA A 414 13.94 -24.08 -7.38
C ALA A 414 14.29 -22.60 -7.60
N ARG A 415 13.37 -21.68 -7.25
CA ARG A 415 13.49 -20.26 -7.58
C ARG A 415 13.91 -19.39 -6.40
N ALA A 416 13.64 -19.84 -5.18
CA ALA A 416 13.93 -19.13 -3.93
C ALA A 416 14.40 -20.14 -2.85
N PRO A 417 15.56 -20.77 -3.02
CA PRO A 417 16.02 -21.87 -2.18
C PRO A 417 16.25 -21.48 -0.72
N LEU A 418 16.67 -20.25 -0.42
CA LEU A 418 16.82 -19.78 0.96
C LEU A 418 15.44 -19.55 1.60
N MET A 419 14.53 -18.91 0.87
CA MET A 419 13.17 -18.68 1.33
C MET A 419 12.39 -19.99 1.51
N SER A 420 12.68 -21.03 0.72
CA SER A 420 12.03 -22.33 0.83
C SER A 420 12.37 -23.09 2.12
N ARG A 421 13.44 -22.72 2.80
CA ARG A 421 13.86 -23.30 4.10
C ARG A 421 13.00 -22.80 5.25
N HIS A 422 12.52 -21.59 5.14
CA HIS A 422 11.55 -21.04 6.06
C HIS A 422 10.16 -21.51 5.62
N ASP A 423 9.38 -22.13 6.52
CA ASP A 423 8.01 -22.57 6.17
C ASP A 423 7.14 -21.34 5.93
N THR A 424 7.11 -20.95 4.67
CA THR A 424 6.58 -19.68 4.21
C THR A 424 5.06 -19.66 4.06
N SER A 425 4.38 -20.74 4.39
CA SER A 425 2.91 -20.80 4.30
C SER A 425 2.24 -19.73 5.19
N ALA A 426 2.93 -19.27 6.23
CA ALA A 426 2.46 -18.19 7.11
C ALA A 426 3.22 -16.86 6.91
N ALA A 427 4.40 -16.85 6.25
CA ALA A 427 5.36 -15.76 6.43
C ALA A 427 5.42 -14.73 5.32
N LEU A 428 5.04 -15.02 4.08
CA LEU A 428 5.36 -14.09 3.01
C LEU A 428 4.19 -13.27 2.46
N PHE A 429 3.02 -13.84 2.23
CA PHE A 429 1.94 -13.08 1.57
C PHE A 429 0.54 -13.68 1.77
N ALA A 430 0.43 -14.80 2.51
CA ALA A 430 -0.78 -15.54 2.52
C ALA A 430 -1.07 -16.15 3.89
N PRO A 431 -2.11 -15.70 4.57
CA PRO A 431 -2.69 -16.52 5.60
C PRO A 431 -3.15 -17.84 4.96
N ASP A 432 -3.03 -18.94 5.70
CA ASP A 432 -3.64 -20.19 5.27
C ASP A 432 -5.16 -20.08 5.31
N CYS A 433 -5.75 -19.73 4.17
CA CYS A 433 -7.19 -19.56 4.05
C CYS A 433 -7.96 -20.87 3.89
N ARG A 434 -7.33 -22.05 3.98
CA ARG A 434 -8.03 -23.35 3.80
C ARG A 434 -9.18 -23.54 4.79
N SER A 435 -8.95 -23.13 6.02
CA SER A 435 -9.95 -23.20 7.11
C SER A 435 -10.88 -21.99 7.18
N TRP A 436 -10.70 -20.98 6.32
CA TRP A 436 -11.51 -19.76 6.38
C TRP A 436 -12.96 -20.04 5.96
N PRO A 437 -13.96 -19.67 6.79
CA PRO A 437 -15.36 -20.06 6.58
C PRO A 437 -16.04 -19.30 5.44
N TYR A 438 -15.62 -18.07 5.17
CA TYR A 438 -16.25 -17.16 4.22
C TYR A 438 -15.28 -16.77 3.11
N ARG A 439 -15.61 -17.15 1.87
CA ARG A 439 -14.81 -16.83 0.69
C ARG A 439 -15.70 -16.36 -0.44
N THR A 440 -15.22 -15.41 -1.22
CA THR A 440 -15.87 -15.10 -2.49
C THR A 440 -15.74 -16.29 -3.46
N ALA A 441 -16.78 -16.49 -4.27
CA ALA A 441 -16.72 -17.44 -5.39
C ALA A 441 -15.91 -16.89 -6.59
N GLU A 442 -15.46 -15.65 -6.51
CA GLU A 442 -14.74 -14.99 -7.59
C GLU A 442 -13.35 -15.59 -7.78
N ARG A 443 -13.05 -15.88 -9.04
CA ARG A 443 -11.72 -16.34 -9.43
C ARG A 443 -10.82 -15.15 -9.73
N PRO A 444 -9.50 -15.28 -9.53
CA PRO A 444 -8.56 -14.30 -10.04
C PRO A 444 -8.84 -14.00 -11.51
N ALA A 445 -9.05 -12.73 -11.81
CA ALA A 445 -9.33 -12.27 -13.16
C ALA A 445 -8.51 -11.03 -13.49
N ARG A 446 -8.21 -10.87 -14.77
CA ARG A 446 -7.52 -9.69 -15.26
C ARG A 446 -8.48 -8.50 -15.25
N ILE A 447 -8.09 -7.44 -14.57
CA ILE A 447 -8.81 -6.17 -14.56
C ILE A 447 -8.46 -5.41 -15.82
N ARG A 448 -9.46 -4.85 -16.50
CA ARG A 448 -9.31 -4.07 -17.72
C ARG A 448 -9.63 -2.60 -17.52
N ALA A 449 -10.56 -2.28 -16.63
CA ALA A 449 -11.06 -0.93 -16.35
C ALA A 449 -11.46 -0.17 -17.64
N GLU A 450 -12.18 -0.84 -18.55
CA GLU A 450 -12.59 -0.26 -19.82
C GLU A 450 -13.49 0.96 -19.61
N GLY A 451 -13.18 2.07 -20.27
CA GLY A 451 -13.90 3.33 -20.13
C GLY A 451 -13.50 4.18 -18.92
N SER A 452 -12.53 3.74 -18.13
CA SER A 452 -11.93 4.57 -17.08
C SER A 452 -11.05 5.68 -17.65
N ALA A 453 -10.78 6.71 -16.84
CA ALA A 453 -9.72 7.67 -17.12
C ALA A 453 -8.34 6.96 -17.14
N PRO A 454 -7.31 7.58 -17.73
CA PRO A 454 -5.96 7.02 -17.73
C PRO A 454 -5.41 6.80 -16.31
N ILE A 455 -4.68 5.68 -16.14
CA ILE A 455 -4.13 5.22 -14.86
C ILE A 455 -2.60 5.24 -14.93
N LEU A 456 -1.95 5.82 -13.92
CA LEU A 456 -0.50 5.77 -13.74
C LEU A 456 -0.14 4.58 -12.85
N VAL A 457 0.62 3.63 -13.38
CA VAL A 457 1.14 2.49 -12.63
C VAL A 457 2.63 2.73 -12.37
N ILE A 458 3.08 2.50 -11.14
CA ILE A 458 4.49 2.65 -10.75
C ILE A 458 5.02 1.28 -10.33
N GLY A 459 6.22 0.94 -10.80
CA GLY A 459 6.91 -0.28 -10.41
C GLY A 459 8.39 -0.03 -10.17
N SER A 460 8.92 -0.53 -9.04
CA SER A 460 10.35 -0.50 -8.74
C SER A 460 11.03 -1.76 -9.27
N THR A 461 12.20 -1.62 -9.91
CA THR A 461 12.88 -2.73 -10.61
C THR A 461 13.33 -3.86 -9.70
N ALA A 462 13.63 -3.55 -8.43
CA ALA A 462 14.01 -4.50 -7.40
C ALA A 462 13.06 -4.43 -6.17
N ASP A 463 11.74 -4.36 -6.42
CA ASP A 463 10.74 -4.43 -5.37
C ASP A 463 10.70 -5.85 -4.77
N PRO A 464 10.95 -6.00 -3.45
CA PRO A 464 10.99 -7.30 -2.79
C PRO A 464 9.62 -7.90 -2.51
N VAL A 465 8.55 -7.13 -2.65
CA VAL A 465 7.18 -7.47 -2.23
C VAL A 465 6.26 -7.64 -3.42
N THR A 466 6.21 -6.62 -4.28
CA THR A 466 5.43 -6.61 -5.52
C THR A 466 6.37 -6.54 -6.71
N PRO A 467 6.84 -7.70 -7.21
CA PRO A 467 7.87 -7.76 -8.25
C PRO A 467 7.54 -6.87 -9.45
N TYR A 468 8.53 -6.19 -10.02
CA TYR A 468 8.37 -5.29 -11.16
C TYR A 468 7.55 -5.88 -12.32
N ALA A 469 7.68 -7.18 -12.56
CA ALA A 469 6.89 -7.89 -13.55
C ALA A 469 5.37 -7.80 -13.30
N TRP A 470 4.94 -7.58 -12.05
CA TRP A 470 3.52 -7.40 -11.73
C TRP A 470 3.03 -6.03 -12.20
N ALA A 471 3.82 -4.97 -12.04
CA ALA A 471 3.51 -3.65 -12.56
C ALA A 471 3.41 -3.67 -14.10
N GLN A 472 4.30 -4.38 -14.77
CA GLN A 472 4.23 -4.59 -16.23
C GLN A 472 2.96 -5.34 -16.64
N ARG A 473 2.58 -6.40 -15.91
CA ARG A 473 1.35 -7.17 -16.19
C ARG A 473 0.10 -6.35 -15.93
N MET A 474 0.03 -5.64 -14.81
CA MET A 474 -1.11 -4.76 -14.49
C MET A 474 -1.27 -3.68 -15.58
N THR A 475 -0.20 -2.99 -15.94
CA THR A 475 -0.23 -1.96 -17.00
C THR A 475 -0.72 -2.55 -18.31
N SER A 476 -0.22 -3.72 -18.72
CA SER A 476 -0.66 -4.38 -19.96
C SER A 476 -2.09 -4.93 -19.89
N GLY A 477 -2.65 -5.09 -18.69
CA GLY A 477 -4.02 -5.53 -18.42
C GLY A 477 -5.04 -4.42 -18.58
N LEU A 478 -4.73 -3.28 -18.00
CA LEU A 478 -5.59 -2.10 -18.00
C LEU A 478 -5.70 -1.49 -19.39
N ALA A 479 -6.89 -1.03 -19.76
CA ALA A 479 -7.16 -0.50 -21.10
C ALA A 479 -6.41 0.83 -21.39
N HIS A 480 -6.23 1.64 -20.34
CA HIS A 480 -5.62 2.98 -20.43
C HIS A 480 -4.64 3.20 -19.29
N ALA A 481 -3.48 2.54 -19.31
CA ALA A 481 -2.47 2.70 -18.27
C ALA A 481 -1.08 3.02 -18.85
N VAL A 482 -0.29 3.76 -18.10
CA VAL A 482 1.12 4.03 -18.39
C VAL A 482 1.96 3.55 -17.22
N LEU A 483 3.06 2.84 -17.51
CA LEU A 483 4.04 2.40 -16.52
C LEU A 483 5.13 3.46 -16.37
N LEU A 484 5.32 3.92 -15.13
CA LEU A 484 6.49 4.66 -14.69
C LEU A 484 7.41 3.69 -13.95
N THR A 485 8.62 3.54 -14.42
CA THR A 485 9.62 2.66 -13.80
C THR A 485 10.48 3.45 -12.83
N ARG A 486 10.62 2.97 -11.61
CA ARG A 486 11.67 3.41 -10.70
C ARG A 486 12.82 2.40 -10.72
N ASP A 487 14.01 2.86 -11.07
CA ASP A 487 15.22 2.03 -11.03
C ASP A 487 15.76 2.01 -9.59
N GLY A 488 15.57 0.90 -8.89
CA GLY A 488 16.04 0.76 -7.50
C GLY A 488 15.28 -0.29 -6.70
N ASP A 489 15.78 -0.51 -5.49
CA ASP A 489 15.29 -1.48 -4.53
C ASP A 489 14.25 -0.90 -3.55
N GLY A 490 13.58 -1.80 -2.83
CA GLY A 490 12.55 -1.46 -1.85
C GLY A 490 11.15 -1.37 -2.44
N HIS A 491 10.18 -1.60 -1.56
CA HIS A 491 8.76 -1.66 -1.90
C HIS A 491 8.20 -0.27 -2.14
N THR A 492 7.45 -0.08 -3.25
CA THR A 492 6.89 1.19 -3.75
C THR A 492 7.93 2.19 -4.27
N GLY A 493 7.49 3.22 -4.97
CA GLY A 493 8.36 4.20 -5.61
C GLY A 493 8.17 5.65 -5.15
N TYR A 494 6.94 6.02 -4.75
CA TYR A 494 6.59 7.40 -4.44
C TYR A 494 7.44 8.00 -3.31
N ASP A 495 7.61 7.28 -2.22
CA ASP A 495 8.38 7.71 -1.05
C ASP A 495 9.91 7.63 -1.23
N LYS A 496 10.38 7.02 -2.34
CA LYS A 496 11.78 6.68 -2.55
C LYS A 496 12.47 7.44 -3.71
N SER A 497 11.70 8.20 -4.52
CA SER A 497 12.30 8.94 -5.65
C SER A 497 11.64 10.29 -5.86
N GLY A 498 12.46 11.35 -5.91
CA GLY A 498 12.04 12.70 -6.25
C GLY A 498 11.42 12.77 -7.64
N CYS A 499 12.02 12.09 -8.62
CA CYS A 499 11.50 11.98 -9.98
C CYS A 499 10.11 11.34 -10.02
N VAL A 500 9.86 10.28 -9.22
CA VAL A 500 8.52 9.67 -9.12
C VAL A 500 7.52 10.65 -8.50
N ARG A 501 7.90 11.35 -7.42
CA ARG A 501 7.02 12.38 -6.80
C ARG A 501 6.65 13.49 -7.78
N GLU A 502 7.60 13.97 -8.57
CA GLU A 502 7.37 14.99 -9.59
C GLU A 502 6.41 14.50 -10.70
N ALA A 503 6.61 13.29 -11.20
CA ALA A 503 5.73 12.68 -12.20
C ALA A 503 4.30 12.46 -11.68
N VAL A 504 4.17 11.98 -10.43
CA VAL A 504 2.87 11.81 -9.76
C VAL A 504 2.18 13.16 -9.55
N ALA A 505 2.91 14.19 -9.12
CA ALA A 505 2.38 15.53 -8.95
C ALA A 505 1.90 16.12 -10.29
N ALA A 506 2.71 16.03 -11.35
CA ALA A 506 2.32 16.49 -12.69
C ALA A 506 1.06 15.75 -13.19
N PHE A 507 0.95 14.45 -12.95
CA PHE A 507 -0.24 13.70 -13.33
C PHE A 507 -1.46 14.07 -12.49
N LEU A 508 -1.34 14.07 -11.16
CA LEU A 508 -2.49 14.33 -10.27
C LEU A 508 -2.94 15.80 -10.30
N VAL A 509 -2.02 16.76 -10.39
CA VAL A 509 -2.35 18.20 -10.37
C VAL A 509 -2.71 18.70 -11.78
N ASP A 510 -1.86 18.44 -12.77
CA ASP A 510 -1.99 19.03 -14.11
C ASP A 510 -2.64 18.09 -15.13
N GLY A 511 -2.76 16.78 -14.83
CA GLY A 511 -3.20 15.76 -15.76
C GLY A 511 -2.14 15.33 -16.77
N THR A 512 -0.88 15.69 -16.52
CA THR A 512 0.23 15.37 -17.41
C THR A 512 0.74 13.96 -17.15
N MET A 513 0.40 13.02 -18.04
CA MET A 513 0.88 11.64 -17.96
C MET A 513 2.34 11.58 -18.41
N PRO A 514 3.23 10.86 -17.67
CA PRO A 514 4.59 10.65 -18.15
C PRO A 514 4.60 9.87 -19.48
N ALA A 515 5.64 10.07 -20.29
CA ALA A 515 5.81 9.32 -21.53
C ALA A 515 5.97 7.81 -21.21
N ALA A 516 5.45 6.96 -22.12
CA ALA A 516 5.66 5.53 -21.99
C ALA A 516 7.16 5.19 -22.00
N GLY A 517 7.59 4.32 -21.08
CA GLY A 517 8.99 3.96 -20.92
C GLY A 517 9.83 4.97 -20.13
N THR A 518 9.20 5.91 -19.41
CA THR A 518 9.92 6.80 -18.50
C THR A 518 10.50 6.00 -17.33
N HIS A 519 11.79 6.26 -17.04
CA HIS A 519 12.54 5.72 -15.92
C HIS A 519 12.92 6.83 -14.95
N CYS A 520 12.73 6.61 -13.67
CA CYS A 520 13.17 7.46 -12.58
C CYS A 520 14.31 6.76 -11.84
N PRO A 521 15.46 7.44 -11.64
CA PRO A 521 16.56 6.85 -10.86
C PRO A 521 16.17 6.65 -9.39
N SER A 522 16.90 5.79 -8.69
CA SER A 522 16.91 5.75 -7.23
C SER A 522 17.58 7.00 -6.68
N ASP A 523 17.00 7.63 -5.66
CA ASP A 523 17.61 8.77 -4.94
C ASP A 523 18.68 8.28 -3.97
#